data_19fde7df4ee9ad49199507c994dd67ac
#
_entry.id   19fde7df4ee9ad49199507c994dd67ac
#
_cell.length_a   1.000
_cell.length_b   1.000
_cell.length_c   1.000
_cell.angle_alpha   90.00
_cell.angle_beta   90.00
_cell.angle_gamma   90.00
#
_symmetry.space_group_name_H-M   'P 1'
#
loop_
_entity.id
_entity.type
_entity.pdbx_description
1 polymer ?
#
loop_
_entity_poly.entity_id
_entity_poly.type
_entity_poly.pdbx_seq_one_letter_code
_entity_poly.pdbx_strand_id
1 'polypeptide(L)'
;MKRLIAYFVSGVRTGSFFYLALLLLGQLFPQLIYPKVSVGNILALFMMSGLMGMLSWILEELDRMSYRLRVILHFLLTAIVLTVTCLISGWYEALTNPAIWIVFISVYSIIWLYLIWQMHMRTQRINQALLHRRSQKKKEK
;
A
#
# COMPACT_ATOMS: atom_id res chain seq x y z
N MET A 1 -20.26 2.36 1.78
CA MET A 1 -19.86 3.34 0.74
C MET A 1 -18.93 4.43 1.27
N LYS A 2 -19.27 5.18 2.33
CA LYS A 2 -18.39 6.28 2.87
C LYS A 2 -16.96 5.85 3.19
N ARG A 3 -16.75 4.65 3.74
CA ARG A 3 -15.41 4.13 4.07
C ARG A 3 -14.57 3.84 2.82
N LEU A 4 -15.15 3.21 1.79
CA LEU A 4 -14.42 2.93 0.54
C LEU A 4 -13.95 4.22 -0.14
N ILE A 5 -14.78 5.27 -0.12
CA ILE A 5 -14.40 6.60 -0.63
C ILE A 5 -13.22 7.16 0.20
N ALA A 6 -13.25 7.01 1.53
CA ALA A 6 -12.15 7.45 2.39
C ALA A 6 -10.84 6.72 2.07
N TYR A 7 -10.87 5.40 1.84
CA TYR A 7 -9.71 4.62 1.40
C TYR A 7 -9.21 5.07 0.02
N PHE A 8 -10.13 5.32 -0.93
CA PHE A 8 -9.77 5.85 -2.25
C PHE A 8 -9.04 7.19 -2.15
N VAL A 9 -9.62 8.16 -1.42
CA VAL A 9 -9.03 9.49 -1.23
C VAL A 9 -7.68 9.39 -0.50
N SER A 10 -7.56 8.52 0.50
CA SER A 10 -6.29 8.27 1.17
C SER A 10 -5.24 7.70 0.21
N GLY A 11 -5.63 6.76 -0.65
CA GLY A 11 -4.76 6.21 -1.69
C GLY A 11 -4.28 7.27 -2.67
N VAL A 12 -5.19 8.10 -3.19
CA VAL A 12 -4.84 9.21 -4.08
C VAL A 12 -3.88 10.19 -3.41
N ARG A 13 -4.14 10.57 -2.16
CA ARG A 13 -3.25 11.47 -1.40
C ARG A 13 -1.85 10.90 -1.26
N THR A 14 -1.74 9.63 -0.90
CA THR A 14 -0.45 8.94 -0.75
C THR A 14 0.26 8.83 -2.11
N GLY A 15 -0.46 8.42 -3.16
CA GLY A 15 0.08 8.32 -4.51
C GLY A 15 0.54 9.66 -5.07
N SER A 16 -0.19 10.76 -4.78
CA SER A 16 0.23 12.12 -5.15
C SER A 16 1.57 12.49 -4.53
N PHE A 17 1.77 12.17 -3.26
CA PHE A 17 3.04 12.43 -2.56
C PHE A 17 4.20 11.66 -3.21
N PHE A 18 4.01 10.36 -3.48
CA PHE A 18 5.02 9.55 -4.16
C PHE A 18 5.30 10.04 -5.59
N TYR A 19 4.28 10.48 -6.32
CA TYR A 19 4.44 11.03 -7.65
C TYR A 19 5.27 12.32 -7.65
N LEU A 20 4.98 13.23 -6.71
CA LEU A 20 5.78 14.45 -6.54
C LEU A 20 7.23 14.14 -6.16
N ALA A 21 7.45 13.16 -5.27
CA ALA A 21 8.79 12.71 -4.92
C ALA A 21 9.53 12.13 -6.14
N LEU A 22 8.86 11.34 -6.99
CA LEU A 22 9.40 10.84 -8.24
C LEU A 22 9.76 11.95 -9.23
N LEU A 23 8.93 12.98 -9.35
CA LEU A 23 9.22 14.14 -10.19
C LEU A 23 10.47 14.88 -9.71
N LEU A 24 10.59 15.10 -8.40
CA LEU A 24 11.77 15.74 -7.80
C LEU A 24 13.04 14.91 -8.02
N LEU A 25 12.96 13.59 -7.80
CA LEU A 25 14.09 12.68 -8.08
C LEU A 25 14.46 12.68 -9.56
N GLY A 26 13.49 12.74 -10.47
CA GLY A 26 13.72 12.83 -11.91
C GLY A 26 14.44 14.13 -12.30
N GLN A 27 14.18 15.23 -11.60
CA GLN A 27 14.91 16.48 -11.80
C GLN A 27 16.36 16.38 -11.29
N LEU A 28 16.58 15.71 -10.16
CA LEU A 28 17.92 15.54 -9.58
C LEU A 28 18.77 14.52 -10.36
N PHE A 29 18.13 13.47 -10.92
CA PHE A 29 18.75 12.35 -11.61
C PHE A 29 18.12 12.10 -12.99
N PRO A 30 18.21 13.03 -13.95
CA PRO A 30 17.51 12.92 -15.24
C PRO A 30 17.96 11.74 -16.10
N GLN A 31 19.15 11.19 -15.82
CA GLN A 31 19.68 10.01 -16.53
C GLN A 31 19.06 8.70 -16.06
N LEU A 32 18.51 8.66 -14.84
CA LEU A 32 17.95 7.45 -14.22
C LEU A 32 16.42 7.40 -14.29
N ILE A 33 15.78 8.57 -14.20
CA ILE A 33 14.33 8.68 -14.11
C ILE A 33 13.87 9.76 -15.10
N TYR A 34 13.16 9.36 -16.15
CA TYR A 34 12.54 10.28 -17.10
C TYR A 34 11.02 10.14 -17.05
N PRO A 35 10.34 10.81 -16.11
CA PRO A 35 8.89 10.70 -16.00
C PRO A 35 8.24 11.42 -17.20
N LYS A 36 7.54 10.66 -18.04
CA LYS A 36 6.69 11.24 -19.10
C LYS A 36 5.49 11.89 -18.39
N VAL A 37 5.51 13.20 -18.26
CA VAL A 37 4.41 13.97 -17.64
C VAL A 37 3.37 14.28 -18.70
N SER A 38 2.26 13.54 -18.68
CA SER A 38 1.06 13.88 -19.46
C SER A 38 -0.14 13.88 -18.51
N VAL A 39 -1.18 14.63 -18.85
CA VAL A 39 -2.42 14.67 -18.06
C VAL A 39 -3.02 13.26 -17.94
N GLY A 40 -2.99 12.46 -19.00
CA GLY A 40 -3.45 11.08 -18.98
C GLY A 40 -2.68 10.21 -18.00
N ASN A 41 -1.34 10.33 -17.96
CA ASN A 41 -0.51 9.58 -17.02
C ASN A 41 -0.75 9.99 -15.57
N ILE A 42 -0.96 11.28 -15.31
CA ILE A 42 -1.29 11.79 -13.97
C ILE A 42 -2.63 11.19 -13.50
N LEU A 43 -3.65 11.25 -14.35
CA LEU A 43 -4.97 10.69 -14.03
C LEU A 43 -4.91 9.17 -13.81
N ALA A 44 -4.20 8.45 -14.68
CA ALA A 44 -4.01 7.00 -14.54
C ALA A 44 -3.33 6.63 -13.20
N LEU A 45 -2.29 7.36 -12.81
CA LEU A 45 -1.61 7.16 -11.54
C LEU A 45 -2.50 7.47 -10.33
N PHE A 46 -3.33 8.52 -10.40
CA PHE A 46 -4.26 8.85 -9.34
C PHE A 46 -5.35 7.79 -9.20
N MET A 47 -5.90 7.32 -10.31
CA MET A 47 -6.87 6.23 -10.32
C MET A 47 -6.26 4.94 -9.77
N MET A 48 -5.06 4.58 -10.21
CA MET A 48 -4.31 3.43 -9.70
C MET A 48 -4.11 3.52 -8.18
N SER A 49 -3.58 4.64 -7.69
CA SER A 49 -3.34 4.83 -6.25
C SER A 49 -4.63 4.84 -5.43
N GLY A 50 -5.70 5.42 -5.96
CA GLY A 50 -7.02 5.37 -5.34
C GLY A 50 -7.57 3.94 -5.25
N LEU A 51 -7.47 3.16 -6.32
CA LEU A 51 -7.86 1.76 -6.34
C LEU A 51 -7.02 0.93 -5.38
N MET A 52 -5.71 1.12 -5.35
CA MET A 52 -4.83 0.45 -4.36
C MET A 52 -5.20 0.82 -2.92
N GLY A 53 -5.56 2.09 -2.68
CA GLY A 53 -6.08 2.52 -1.39
C GLY A 53 -7.36 1.78 -1.01
N MET A 54 -8.32 1.61 -1.95
CA MET A 54 -9.54 0.82 -1.71
C MET A 54 -9.24 -0.65 -1.40
N LEU A 55 -8.23 -1.25 -2.01
CA LEU A 55 -7.82 -2.62 -1.72
C LEU A 55 -7.33 -2.81 -0.27
N SER A 56 -6.85 -1.74 0.38
CA SER A 56 -6.47 -1.80 1.80
C SER A 56 -7.64 -2.16 2.71
N TRP A 57 -8.87 -1.90 2.29
CA TRP A 57 -10.08 -2.36 2.98
C TRP A 57 -10.10 -3.89 3.18
N ILE A 58 -9.56 -4.65 2.22
CA ILE A 58 -9.47 -6.12 2.30
C ILE A 58 -8.63 -6.54 3.51
N LEU A 59 -7.54 -5.83 3.77
CA LEU A 59 -6.64 -6.13 4.89
C LEU A 59 -7.26 -5.78 6.25
N GLU A 60 -8.04 -4.71 6.31
CA GLU A 60 -8.53 -4.14 7.56
C GLU A 60 -9.90 -4.66 7.96
N GLU A 61 -10.82 -4.89 7.03
CA GLU A 61 -12.24 -5.15 7.35
C GLU A 61 -12.73 -6.57 7.02
N LEU A 62 -11.94 -7.40 6.31
CA LEU A 62 -12.35 -8.78 6.00
C LEU A 62 -11.97 -9.77 7.12
N ASP A 63 -12.53 -9.60 8.31
CA ASP A 63 -12.20 -10.43 9.48
C ASP A 63 -12.58 -11.92 9.35
N ARG A 64 -13.46 -12.25 8.38
CA ARG A 64 -13.90 -13.64 8.12
C ARG A 64 -12.80 -14.49 7.46
N MET A 65 -11.78 -13.86 6.88
CA MET A 65 -10.68 -14.54 6.19
C MET A 65 -9.43 -14.55 7.06
N SER A 66 -8.64 -15.62 6.95
CA SER A 66 -7.34 -15.66 7.61
C SER A 66 -6.46 -14.49 7.10
N TYR A 67 -5.63 -13.93 7.98
CA TYR A 67 -4.75 -12.81 7.63
C TYR A 67 -3.86 -13.12 6.42
N ARG A 68 -3.32 -14.34 6.34
CA ARG A 68 -2.49 -14.78 5.21
C ARG A 68 -3.23 -14.70 3.88
N LEU A 69 -4.49 -15.15 3.86
CA LEU A 69 -5.31 -15.14 2.65
C LEU A 69 -5.64 -13.71 2.22
N ARG A 70 -5.92 -12.80 3.17
CA ARG A 70 -6.13 -11.37 2.89
C ARG A 70 -4.91 -10.73 2.23
N VAL A 71 -3.69 -11.03 2.73
CA VAL A 71 -2.44 -10.52 2.16
C VAL A 71 -2.22 -11.03 0.75
N ILE A 72 -2.42 -12.33 0.50
CA ILE A 72 -2.28 -12.92 -0.83
C ILE A 72 -3.29 -12.29 -1.80
N LEU A 73 -4.55 -12.17 -1.40
CA LEU A 73 -5.60 -11.56 -2.21
C LEU A 73 -5.28 -10.10 -2.53
N HIS A 74 -4.86 -9.33 -1.54
CA HIS A 74 -4.45 -7.94 -1.72
C HIS A 74 -3.27 -7.83 -2.70
N PHE A 75 -2.26 -8.69 -2.56
CA PHE A 75 -1.11 -8.72 -3.49
C PHE A 75 -1.54 -8.98 -4.93
N LEU A 76 -2.36 -10.02 -5.15
CA LEU A 76 -2.83 -10.37 -6.49
C LEU A 76 -3.66 -9.24 -7.12
N LEU A 77 -4.57 -8.65 -6.35
CA LEU A 77 -5.39 -7.54 -6.84
C LEU A 77 -4.55 -6.29 -7.12
N THR A 78 -3.55 -6.01 -6.29
CA THR A 78 -2.61 -4.91 -6.51
C THR A 78 -1.79 -5.12 -7.79
N ALA A 79 -1.32 -6.35 -8.05
CA ALA A 79 -0.64 -6.70 -9.29
C ALA A 79 -1.55 -6.55 -10.53
N ILE A 80 -2.83 -6.92 -10.41
CA ILE A 80 -3.83 -6.72 -11.48
C ILE A 80 -4.04 -5.24 -11.75
N VAL A 81 -4.23 -4.42 -10.71
CA VAL A 81 -4.40 -2.97 -10.87
C VAL A 81 -3.19 -2.33 -11.53
N LEU A 82 -1.98 -2.72 -11.12
CA LEU A 82 -0.73 -2.27 -11.75
C LEU A 82 -0.68 -2.64 -13.25
N THR A 83 -0.95 -3.91 -13.56
CA THR A 83 -0.95 -4.41 -14.95
C THR A 83 -1.95 -3.66 -15.82
N VAL A 84 -3.19 -3.54 -15.37
CA VAL A 84 -4.26 -2.82 -16.10
C VAL A 84 -3.87 -1.35 -16.30
N THR A 85 -3.31 -0.70 -15.30
CA THR A 85 -2.87 0.70 -15.42
C THR A 85 -1.75 0.83 -16.47
N CYS A 86 -0.76 -0.06 -16.47
CA CYS A 86 0.30 -0.06 -17.48
C CYS A 86 -0.27 -0.26 -18.90
N LEU A 87 -1.24 -1.16 -19.06
CA LEU A 87 -1.88 -1.41 -20.37
C LEU A 87 -2.64 -0.15 -20.85
N ILE A 88 -3.44 0.47 -20.00
CA ILE A 88 -4.22 1.67 -20.35
C ILE A 88 -3.31 2.86 -20.66
N SER A 89 -2.20 3.00 -19.91
CA SER A 89 -1.24 4.09 -20.08
C SER A 89 -0.25 3.87 -21.24
N GLY A 90 -0.32 2.73 -21.94
CA GLY A 90 0.60 2.40 -23.03
C GLY A 90 2.03 2.08 -22.57
N TRP A 91 2.20 1.72 -21.29
CA TRP A 91 3.52 1.38 -20.72
C TRP A 91 3.82 -0.12 -20.84
N TYR A 92 3.70 -0.65 -22.04
CA TYR A 92 3.90 -2.08 -22.31
C TYR A 92 5.32 -2.55 -21.97
N GLU A 93 6.33 -1.70 -22.21
CA GLU A 93 7.72 -2.00 -21.87
C GLU A 93 7.93 -2.22 -20.37
N ALA A 94 7.14 -1.54 -19.54
CA ALA A 94 7.20 -1.75 -18.08
C ALA A 94 6.76 -3.15 -17.68
N LEU A 95 5.78 -3.73 -18.37
CA LEU A 95 5.28 -5.07 -18.06
C LEU A 95 6.25 -6.19 -18.50
N THR A 96 7.01 -5.95 -19.55
CA THR A 96 8.00 -6.91 -20.08
C THR A 96 9.35 -6.79 -19.38
N ASN A 97 9.60 -5.71 -18.66
CA ASN A 97 10.85 -5.48 -17.93
C ASN A 97 10.82 -6.19 -16.57
N PRO A 98 11.64 -7.23 -16.34
CA PRO A 98 11.66 -7.95 -15.06
C PRO A 98 12.06 -7.07 -13.88
N ALA A 99 12.81 -5.98 -14.08
CA ALA A 99 13.20 -5.06 -13.04
C ALA A 99 11.98 -4.41 -12.35
N ILE A 100 10.93 -4.11 -13.11
CA ILE A 100 9.68 -3.53 -12.57
C ILE A 100 9.02 -4.50 -11.59
N TRP A 101 8.96 -5.78 -11.93
CA TRP A 101 8.39 -6.81 -11.07
C TRP A 101 9.24 -7.06 -9.83
N ILE A 102 10.57 -7.05 -9.96
CA ILE A 102 11.49 -7.17 -8.82
C ILE A 102 11.28 -6.01 -7.85
N VAL A 103 11.22 -4.77 -8.36
CA VAL A 103 10.96 -3.58 -7.54
C VAL A 103 9.57 -3.68 -6.87
N PHE A 104 8.54 -4.06 -7.62
CA PHE A 104 7.18 -4.23 -7.10
C PHE A 104 7.14 -5.24 -5.94
N ILE A 105 7.71 -6.42 -6.13
CA ILE A 105 7.76 -7.48 -5.10
C ILE A 105 8.58 -7.01 -3.89
N SER A 106 9.71 -6.34 -4.12
CA SER A 106 10.57 -5.83 -3.03
C SER A 106 9.86 -4.79 -2.18
N VAL A 107 9.26 -3.79 -2.82
CA VAL A 107 8.49 -2.73 -2.13
C VAL A 107 7.31 -3.34 -1.37
N TYR A 108 6.57 -4.25 -2.00
CA TYR A 108 5.46 -4.93 -1.37
C TYR A 108 5.90 -5.73 -0.13
N SER A 109 7.02 -6.45 -0.23
CA SER A 109 7.61 -7.22 0.87
C SER A 109 8.03 -6.32 2.03
N ILE A 110 8.65 -5.18 1.75
CA ILE A 110 9.05 -4.19 2.77
C ILE A 110 7.82 -3.66 3.51
N ILE A 111 6.78 -3.25 2.77
CA ILE A 111 5.53 -2.76 3.35
C ILE A 111 4.89 -3.84 4.23
N TRP A 112 4.87 -5.08 3.76
CA TRP A 112 4.30 -6.20 4.49
C TRP A 112 5.06 -6.52 5.78
N LEU A 113 6.39 -6.53 5.76
CA LEU A 113 7.23 -6.69 6.94
C LEU A 113 7.00 -5.57 7.96
N TYR A 114 6.88 -4.33 7.48
CA TYR A 114 6.56 -3.18 8.33
C TYR A 114 5.18 -3.33 9.00
N LEU A 115 4.16 -3.78 8.28
CA LEU A 115 2.82 -4.01 8.83
C LEU A 115 2.82 -5.12 9.89
N ILE A 116 3.52 -6.23 9.65
CA ILE A 116 3.67 -7.31 10.63
C ILE A 116 4.34 -6.78 11.90
N TRP A 117 5.43 -6.06 11.74
CA TRP A 117 6.15 -5.45 12.87
C TRP A 117 5.24 -4.50 13.68
N GLN A 118 4.49 -3.64 13.00
CA GLN A 118 3.53 -2.73 13.62
C GLN A 118 2.42 -3.48 14.39
N MET A 119 1.88 -4.55 13.80
CA MET A 119 0.88 -5.40 14.46
C MET A 119 1.44 -6.07 15.71
N HIS A 120 2.65 -6.60 15.63
CA HIS A 120 3.34 -7.21 16.77
C HIS A 120 3.51 -6.22 17.92
N MET A 121 3.97 -5.01 17.63
CA MET A 121 4.12 -3.95 18.61
C MET A 121 2.79 -3.53 19.25
N ARG A 122 1.71 -3.43 18.47
CA ARG A 122 0.36 -3.14 19.01
C ARG A 122 -0.12 -4.24 19.95
N THR A 123 0.04 -5.50 19.58
CA THR A 123 -0.34 -6.66 20.39
C THR A 123 0.43 -6.68 21.72
N GLN A 124 1.73 -6.42 21.70
CA GLN A 124 2.53 -6.32 22.92
C GLN A 124 2.04 -5.21 23.86
N ARG A 125 1.74 -4.02 23.33
CA ARG A 125 1.19 -2.90 24.14
C ARG A 125 -0.14 -3.24 24.79
N ILE A 126 -1.04 -3.89 24.08
CA ILE A 126 -2.33 -4.33 24.60
C ILE A 126 -2.12 -5.37 25.72
N ASN A 127 -1.25 -6.36 25.51
CA ASN A 127 -0.96 -7.38 26.50
C ASN A 127 -0.36 -6.77 27.80
N GLN A 128 0.57 -5.83 27.66
CA GLN A 128 1.14 -5.12 28.81
C GLN A 128 0.08 -4.31 29.57
N ALA A 129 -0.79 -3.60 28.88
CA ALA A 129 -1.88 -2.84 29.50
C ALA A 129 -2.86 -3.76 30.27
N LEU A 130 -3.15 -4.94 29.72
CA LEU A 130 -4.00 -5.94 30.38
C LEU A 130 -3.33 -6.52 31.63
N LEU A 131 -2.04 -6.81 31.57
CA LEU A 131 -1.27 -7.29 32.73
C LEU A 131 -1.23 -6.24 33.83
N HIS A 132 -1.03 -4.98 33.47
CA HIS A 132 -1.01 -3.88 34.45
C HIS A 132 -2.37 -3.71 35.13
N ARG A 133 -3.47 -3.76 34.41
CA ARG A 133 -4.84 -3.72 34.99
C ARG A 133 -5.12 -4.91 35.91
N ARG A 134 -4.64 -6.12 35.55
CA ARG A 134 -4.81 -7.29 36.42
C ARG A 134 -4.03 -7.17 37.74
N SER A 135 -2.81 -6.62 37.68
CA SER A 135 -2.00 -6.42 38.89
C SER A 135 -2.58 -5.37 39.83
N GLN A 136 -3.19 -4.31 39.29
CA GLN A 136 -3.88 -3.30 40.12
C GLN A 136 -5.11 -3.90 40.80
N LYS A 137 -5.98 -4.62 40.10
CA LYS A 137 -7.15 -5.29 40.70
C LYS A 137 -6.78 -6.31 41.78
N LYS A 138 -5.57 -6.85 41.74
CA LYS A 138 -5.08 -7.82 42.76
C LYS A 138 -4.57 -7.12 44.04
N LYS A 139 -4.23 -5.83 43.96
CA LYS A 139 -3.79 -5.00 45.08
C LYS A 139 -4.96 -4.35 45.85
N GLU A 140 -6.14 -4.25 45.20
CA GLU A 140 -7.35 -3.66 45.74
C GLU A 140 -8.24 -4.67 46.49
N LYS A 141 -7.88 -5.96 46.43
CA LYS A 141 -8.50 -7.06 47.21
C LYS A 141 -7.61 -7.49 48.36
#